data_f7c3fd12f88c9191a7952f2c938832fc
#
_entry.id   f7c3fd12f88c9191a7952f2c938832fc
#
_cell.length_a   1.000
_cell.length_b   1.000
_cell.length_c   1.000
_cell.angle_alpha   90.00
_cell.angle_beta   90.00
_cell.angle_gamma   90.00
#
_symmetry.space_group_name_H-M   'P 1'
#
loop_
_entity.id
_entity.type
_entity.pdbx_description
1 polymer ?
#
loop_
_entity_poly.entity_id
_entity_poly.type
_entity_poly.pdbx_seq_one_letter_code
_entity_poly.pdbx_strand_id
1 'polypeptide(L)'
;MRRSTIALVLVAGSLALVGAGCGGDDDSDSAEPPAATTTENGGGGGTGDAAKGEEVFASAGCGGCHTFEAAGSTGSVGPNLDDVAPSFDEVVTQVTNGGGAMPAFGDDLTEQEINDVAAFVSGS
;
A
#
# COMPACT_ATOMS: atom_id res chain seq x y z
N MET A 1 44.21 3.05 7.71
CA MET A 1 44.03 1.85 8.53
C MET A 1 43.49 2.28 9.89
N ARG A 2 42.18 2.14 10.10
CA ARG A 2 41.53 2.30 11.41
C ARG A 2 40.63 1.10 11.62
N ARG A 3 41.05 0.22 12.51
CA ARG A 3 40.29 -0.96 12.94
C ARG A 3 39.30 -0.49 14.00
N SER A 4 37.99 -0.56 13.69
CA SER A 4 36.93 -0.38 14.69
C SER A 4 36.51 -1.73 15.20
N THR A 5 36.76 -1.96 16.44
CA THR A 5 36.37 -3.11 17.25
C THR A 5 34.86 -3.08 17.50
N ILE A 6 34.19 -4.13 17.10
CA ILE A 6 32.75 -4.38 17.37
C ILE A 6 32.67 -5.02 18.75
N ALA A 7 32.07 -4.32 19.69
CA ALA A 7 31.76 -4.86 21.01
C ALA A 7 30.43 -5.67 20.93
N LEU A 8 30.57 -6.96 21.21
CA LEU A 8 29.48 -7.92 21.33
C LEU A 8 28.83 -7.77 22.71
N VAL A 9 27.60 -7.35 22.79
CA VAL A 9 26.84 -7.37 24.05
C VAL A 9 25.82 -8.51 23.97
N LEU A 10 26.11 -9.58 24.69
CA LEU A 10 25.20 -10.67 25.00
C LEU A 10 24.34 -10.25 26.21
N VAL A 11 23.04 -10.14 26.03
CA VAL A 11 22.09 -10.10 27.14
C VAL A 11 21.24 -11.35 27.06
N ALA A 12 21.55 -12.27 27.96
CA ALA A 12 20.72 -13.42 28.29
C ALA A 12 19.72 -12.98 29.37
N GLY A 13 18.46 -13.22 29.16
CA GLY A 13 17.41 -12.97 30.14
C GLY A 13 16.30 -14.00 30.01
N SER A 14 16.31 -14.92 30.94
CA SER A 14 15.44 -16.10 31.10
C SER A 14 14.09 -15.80 31.73
N LEU A 15 13.21 -16.81 31.61
CA LEU A 15 12.18 -17.32 32.55
C LEU A 15 10.73 -16.88 32.26
N ALA A 16 9.95 -17.78 31.71
CA ALA A 16 9.05 -18.79 32.33
C ALA A 16 7.87 -18.24 33.16
N LEU A 17 6.66 -18.64 32.81
CA LEU A 17 5.66 -19.36 33.60
C LEU A 17 4.36 -19.47 32.78
N VAL A 18 4.00 -20.67 32.38
CA VAL A 18 2.93 -21.55 32.83
C VAL A 18 1.67 -20.86 33.37
N GLY A 19 0.58 -21.04 32.64
CA GLY A 19 -0.78 -20.79 33.07
C GLY A 19 -1.75 -21.60 32.22
N ALA A 20 -2.03 -22.85 32.65
CA ALA A 20 -3.13 -23.64 32.14
C ALA A 20 -4.45 -23.10 32.66
N GLY A 21 -5.42 -22.93 31.76
CA GLY A 21 -6.81 -22.63 32.10
C GLY A 21 -7.71 -23.22 31.03
N CYS A 22 -8.17 -24.46 31.26
CA CYS A 22 -9.33 -25.03 30.58
C CYS A 22 -10.59 -24.36 31.13
N GLY A 23 -11.52 -24.06 30.25
CA GLY A 23 -12.87 -23.66 30.59
C GLY A 23 -13.62 -23.41 29.29
N GLY A 24 -14.45 -24.39 28.92
CA GLY A 24 -15.34 -24.34 27.78
C GLY A 24 -16.51 -23.38 28.02
N ASP A 25 -17.16 -23.17 26.97
CA ASP A 25 -18.57 -23.29 26.70
C ASP A 25 -18.94 -22.39 25.52
N ASP A 26 -19.61 -23.03 24.61
CA ASP A 26 -20.32 -22.50 23.48
C ASP A 26 -21.10 -21.22 23.82
N ASP A 27 -20.87 -20.19 23.05
CA ASP A 27 -21.95 -19.29 22.64
C ASP A 27 -21.55 -18.63 21.31
N SER A 28 -22.27 -19.05 20.28
CA SER A 28 -22.33 -18.40 19.00
C SER A 28 -22.83 -16.97 19.18
N ASP A 29 -21.91 -16.03 19.30
CA ASP A 29 -22.24 -14.65 19.08
C ASP A 29 -21.47 -14.17 17.85
N SER A 30 -22.22 -13.97 16.80
CA SER A 30 -21.82 -13.37 15.54
C SER A 30 -21.40 -11.94 15.82
N ALA A 31 -20.20 -11.74 16.32
CA ALA A 31 -19.59 -10.43 16.33
C ALA A 31 -19.18 -10.10 14.91
N GLU A 32 -20.08 -9.48 14.19
CA GLU A 32 -19.82 -8.67 13.01
C GLU A 32 -18.63 -7.76 13.33
N PRO A 33 -17.53 -7.81 12.53
CA PRO A 33 -16.44 -6.86 12.73
C PRO A 33 -17.02 -5.45 12.56
N PRO A 34 -16.57 -4.47 13.37
CA PRO A 34 -17.06 -3.11 13.24
C PRO A 34 -16.85 -2.67 11.80
N ALA A 35 -17.95 -2.27 11.18
CA ALA A 35 -17.98 -1.68 9.86
C ALA A 35 -16.88 -0.62 9.80
N ALA A 36 -15.84 -0.91 9.02
CA ALA A 36 -14.89 0.11 8.63
C ALA A 36 -15.72 1.22 7.99
N THR A 37 -15.70 2.37 8.61
CA THR A 37 -16.33 3.57 8.10
C THR A 37 -15.65 3.86 6.76
N THR A 38 -16.28 3.42 5.69
CA THR A 38 -15.91 3.82 4.34
C THR A 38 -16.15 5.32 4.29
N THR A 39 -15.08 6.07 4.44
CA THR A 39 -15.09 7.47 4.04
C THR A 39 -15.21 7.44 2.52
N GLU A 40 -16.44 7.54 2.02
CA GLU A 40 -16.71 7.80 0.63
C GLU A 40 -16.17 9.19 0.31
N ASN A 41 -14.92 9.23 -0.12
CA ASN A 41 -14.39 10.41 -0.76
C ASN A 41 -14.74 10.29 -2.25
N GLY A 42 -15.73 11.07 -2.67
CA GLY A 42 -16.32 10.99 -3.97
C GLY A 42 -15.36 11.38 -5.08
N GLY A 43 -15.36 10.57 -6.13
CA GLY A 43 -14.82 10.95 -7.42
C GLY A 43 -14.21 9.78 -8.19
N GLY A 44 -15.03 9.05 -8.95
CA GLY A 44 -14.55 8.09 -9.95
C GLY A 44 -14.96 6.65 -9.65
N GLY A 45 -15.82 6.09 -10.50
CA GLY A 45 -16.53 4.81 -10.36
C GLY A 45 -15.71 3.52 -10.33
N GLY A 46 -14.58 3.49 -9.66
CA GLY A 46 -13.76 2.29 -9.49
C GLY A 46 -13.84 1.74 -8.07
N THR A 47 -13.70 0.43 -7.92
CA THR A 47 -13.78 -0.31 -6.64
C THR A 47 -12.39 -0.55 -6.02
N GLY A 48 -11.52 0.47 -5.95
CA GLY A 48 -10.21 0.39 -5.31
C GLY A 48 -10.21 0.99 -3.90
N ASP A 49 -9.30 0.52 -3.06
CA ASP A 49 -9.00 1.05 -1.73
C ASP A 49 -7.80 2.00 -1.81
N ALA A 50 -8.05 3.31 -1.68
CA ALA A 50 -7.00 4.32 -1.81
C ALA A 50 -5.89 4.18 -0.74
N ALA A 51 -6.20 3.70 0.48
CA ALA A 51 -5.18 3.50 1.50
C ALA A 51 -4.23 2.36 1.13
N LYS A 52 -4.74 1.27 0.56
CA LYS A 52 -3.90 0.20 -0.01
C LYS A 52 -3.19 0.67 -1.27
N GLY A 53 -3.83 1.53 -2.05
CA GLY A 53 -3.23 2.13 -3.24
C GLY A 53 -1.97 2.94 -2.94
N GLU A 54 -1.93 3.66 -1.81
CA GLU A 54 -0.72 4.34 -1.34
C GLU A 54 0.41 3.34 -1.09
N GLU A 55 0.11 2.20 -0.45
CA GLU A 55 1.10 1.14 -0.21
C GLU A 55 1.61 0.53 -1.52
N VAL A 56 0.71 0.28 -2.49
CA VAL A 56 1.07 -0.21 -3.82
C VAL A 56 1.92 0.82 -4.56
N PHE A 57 1.56 2.10 -4.54
CA PHE A 57 2.32 3.19 -5.16
C PHE A 57 3.76 3.24 -4.66
N ALA A 58 3.95 3.07 -3.35
CA ALA A 58 5.26 3.04 -2.72
C ALA A 58 6.04 1.76 -3.07
N SER A 59 5.41 0.58 -2.96
CA SER A 59 6.08 -0.71 -3.15
C SER A 59 6.42 -1.01 -4.61
N ALA A 60 5.58 -0.60 -5.55
CA ALA A 60 5.83 -0.72 -6.99
C ALA A 60 6.80 0.36 -7.52
N GLY A 61 7.19 1.33 -6.68
CA GLY A 61 8.19 2.34 -7.02
C GLY A 61 7.70 3.43 -7.95
N CYS A 62 6.40 3.69 -8.04
CA CYS A 62 5.80 4.69 -8.91
C CYS A 62 6.40 6.10 -8.70
N GLY A 63 6.65 6.46 -7.44
CA GLY A 63 7.23 7.73 -7.03
C GLY A 63 8.68 7.96 -7.50
N GLY A 64 9.37 6.92 -7.97
CA GLY A 64 10.69 7.05 -8.60
C GLY A 64 10.65 7.77 -9.95
N CYS A 65 9.51 7.70 -10.62
CA CYS A 65 9.29 8.30 -11.93
C CYS A 65 8.29 9.46 -11.90
N HIS A 66 7.30 9.42 -11.02
CA HIS A 66 6.21 10.40 -10.94
C HIS A 66 6.37 11.36 -9.76
N THR A 67 6.09 12.64 -9.99
CA THR A 67 5.77 13.59 -8.93
C THR A 67 4.31 13.37 -8.53
N PHE A 68 4.05 13.26 -7.22
CA PHE A 68 2.71 13.17 -6.67
C PHE A 68 2.72 13.61 -5.20
N GLU A 69 2.00 14.71 -4.88
CA GLU A 69 2.03 15.34 -3.56
C GLU A 69 1.50 14.40 -2.47
N ALA A 70 0.40 13.70 -2.73
CA ALA A 70 -0.22 12.78 -1.78
C ALA A 70 0.73 11.65 -1.34
N ALA A 71 1.66 11.23 -2.21
CA ALA A 71 2.68 10.23 -1.91
C ALA A 71 4.02 10.84 -1.47
N GLY A 72 4.14 12.17 -1.42
CA GLY A 72 5.39 12.86 -1.14
C GLY A 72 6.49 12.58 -2.17
N SER A 73 6.14 12.20 -3.38
CA SER A 73 7.10 11.80 -4.42
C SER A 73 7.46 12.97 -5.35
N THR A 74 8.68 12.92 -5.88
CA THR A 74 9.27 14.00 -6.71
C THR A 74 9.95 13.47 -7.98
N GLY A 75 9.56 12.29 -8.44
CA GLY A 75 10.08 11.71 -9.68
C GLY A 75 9.74 12.59 -10.88
N SER A 76 10.66 12.72 -11.83
CA SER A 76 10.55 13.64 -12.97
C SER A 76 10.71 12.95 -14.32
N VAL A 77 10.67 11.63 -14.37
CA VAL A 77 10.74 10.85 -15.62
C VAL A 77 9.36 10.75 -16.26
N GLY A 78 8.34 10.50 -15.46
CA GLY A 78 6.95 10.50 -15.88
C GLY A 78 6.27 11.86 -15.64
N PRO A 79 5.02 12.00 -16.05
CA PRO A 79 4.25 13.22 -15.78
C PRO A 79 4.02 13.42 -14.27
N ASN A 80 3.87 14.69 -13.87
CA ASN A 80 3.38 15.07 -12.56
C ASN A 80 1.89 14.69 -12.46
N LEU A 81 1.54 13.80 -11.53
CA LEU A 81 0.18 13.26 -11.39
C LEU A 81 -0.79 14.29 -10.83
N ASP A 82 -0.30 15.26 -10.03
CA ASP A 82 -1.12 16.37 -9.54
C ASP A 82 -1.55 17.31 -10.67
N ASP A 83 -0.70 17.48 -11.69
CA ASP A 83 -0.99 18.35 -12.83
C ASP A 83 -1.91 17.70 -13.86
N VAL A 84 -1.70 16.39 -14.13
CA VAL A 84 -2.50 15.68 -15.14
C VAL A 84 -3.82 15.17 -14.58
N ALA A 85 -3.92 14.97 -13.27
CA ALA A 85 -5.11 14.52 -12.55
C ALA A 85 -5.87 13.41 -13.32
N PRO A 86 -5.25 12.24 -13.56
CA PRO A 86 -5.83 11.23 -14.41
C PRO A 86 -7.07 10.59 -13.77
N SER A 87 -8.03 10.20 -14.59
CA SER A 87 -9.19 9.44 -14.13
C SER A 87 -8.80 8.03 -13.70
N PHE A 88 -9.64 7.38 -12.89
CA PHE A 88 -9.46 6.00 -12.46
C PHE A 88 -9.17 5.05 -13.62
N ASP A 89 -10.00 5.09 -14.67
CA ASP A 89 -9.86 4.20 -15.84
C ASP A 89 -8.57 4.44 -16.63
N GLU A 90 -8.12 5.70 -16.69
CA GLU A 90 -6.83 6.04 -17.32
C GLU A 90 -5.67 5.46 -16.52
N VAL A 91 -5.71 5.55 -15.19
CA VAL A 91 -4.68 4.96 -14.34
C VAL A 91 -4.67 3.43 -14.49
N VAL A 92 -5.82 2.77 -14.40
CA VAL A 92 -5.93 1.32 -14.61
C VAL A 92 -5.33 0.92 -15.95
N THR A 93 -5.71 1.60 -17.02
CA THR A 93 -5.22 1.31 -18.37
C THR A 93 -3.71 1.51 -18.48
N GLN A 94 -3.21 2.63 -17.95
CA GLN A 94 -1.79 2.98 -18.05
C GLN A 94 -0.92 2.08 -17.18
N VAL A 95 -1.34 1.74 -15.96
CA VAL A 95 -0.60 0.83 -15.08
C VAL A 95 -0.57 -0.59 -15.64
N THR A 96 -1.70 -1.06 -16.18
CA THR A 96 -1.78 -2.41 -16.76
C THR A 96 -0.87 -2.55 -17.99
N ASN A 97 -0.92 -1.60 -18.92
CA ASN A 97 -0.29 -1.73 -20.24
C ASN A 97 1.06 -1.03 -20.35
N GLY A 98 1.36 -0.11 -19.43
CA GLY A 98 2.52 0.76 -19.55
C GLY A 98 2.42 1.72 -20.73
N GLY A 99 3.53 2.32 -21.09
CA GLY A 99 3.63 3.17 -22.29
C GLY A 99 4.77 4.17 -22.20
N GLY A 100 5.45 4.43 -23.32
CA GLY A 100 6.62 5.28 -23.31
C GLY A 100 7.75 4.72 -22.47
N ALA A 101 8.14 5.44 -21.42
CA ALA A 101 9.15 5.00 -20.46
C ALA A 101 8.55 4.22 -19.27
N MET A 102 7.22 4.21 -19.11
CA MET A 102 6.55 3.53 -18.03
C MET A 102 6.41 2.02 -18.35
N PRO A 103 6.92 1.12 -17.49
CA PRO A 103 6.73 -0.31 -17.68
C PRO A 103 5.26 -0.71 -17.50
N ALA A 104 4.88 -1.85 -18.08
CA ALA A 104 3.60 -2.48 -17.81
C ALA A 104 3.67 -3.24 -16.47
N PHE A 105 2.65 -3.10 -15.63
CA PHE A 105 2.57 -3.78 -14.34
C PHE A 105 1.45 -4.84 -14.31
N GLY A 106 0.76 -5.09 -15.43
CA GLY A 106 -0.34 -6.04 -15.48
C GLY A 106 0.05 -7.49 -15.15
N ASP A 107 1.33 -7.86 -15.31
CA ASP A 107 1.85 -9.16 -14.93
C ASP A 107 2.49 -9.18 -13.52
N ASP A 108 2.81 -8.01 -12.97
CA ASP A 108 3.50 -7.85 -11.68
C ASP A 108 2.54 -7.55 -10.53
N LEU A 109 1.45 -6.85 -10.80
CA LEU A 109 0.41 -6.47 -9.85
C LEU A 109 -0.89 -7.24 -10.13
N THR A 110 -1.59 -7.60 -9.08
CA THR A 110 -2.96 -8.14 -9.20
C THR A 110 -3.93 -7.06 -9.68
N GLU A 111 -5.06 -7.47 -10.27
CA GLU A 111 -6.13 -6.57 -10.68
C GLU A 111 -6.62 -5.67 -9.51
N GLN A 112 -6.68 -6.24 -8.29
CA GLN A 112 -7.07 -5.48 -7.11
C GLN A 112 -6.03 -4.41 -6.75
N GLU A 113 -4.74 -4.71 -6.79
CA GLU A 113 -3.69 -3.72 -6.53
C GLU A 113 -3.67 -2.61 -7.57
N ILE A 114 -3.95 -2.93 -8.85
CA ILE A 114 -4.08 -1.94 -9.90
C ILE A 114 -5.29 -1.02 -9.63
N ASN A 115 -6.41 -1.58 -9.21
CA ASN A 115 -7.60 -0.81 -8.83
C ASN A 115 -7.33 0.06 -7.58
N ASP A 116 -6.61 -0.48 -6.60
CA ASP A 116 -6.27 0.25 -5.37
C ASP A 116 -5.38 1.46 -5.69
N VAL A 117 -4.32 1.27 -6.47
CA VAL A 117 -3.44 2.40 -6.86
C VAL A 117 -4.17 3.39 -7.76
N ALA A 118 -5.10 2.93 -8.59
CA ALA A 118 -5.94 3.83 -9.40
C ALA A 118 -6.86 4.68 -8.52
N ALA A 119 -7.46 4.11 -7.48
CA ALA A 119 -8.27 4.85 -6.50
C ALA A 119 -7.44 5.90 -5.75
N PHE A 120 -6.20 5.56 -5.37
CA PHE A 120 -5.29 6.49 -4.69
C PHE A 120 -4.91 7.67 -5.59
N VAL A 121 -4.50 7.40 -6.82
CA VAL A 121 -4.02 8.43 -7.75
C VAL A 121 -5.17 9.33 -8.25
N SER A 122 -6.35 8.77 -8.52
CA SER A 122 -7.48 9.54 -9.06
C SER A 122 -8.33 10.23 -8.00
N GLY A 123 -8.17 9.86 -6.74
CA GLY A 123 -8.95 10.38 -5.61
C GLY A 123 -8.28 11.53 -4.84
N SER A 124 -7.12 11.98 -5.27
CA SER A 124 -6.30 12.99 -4.58
C SER A 124 -6.51 14.38 -5.15
#